data_3841e6afdc2b1a8e098a8c68490271dd
#
_entry.id   3841e6afdc2b1a8e098a8c68490271dd
#
_cell.length_a   1.000
_cell.length_b   1.000
_cell.length_c   1.000
_cell.angle_alpha   90.00
_cell.angle_beta   90.00
_cell.angle_gamma   90.00
#
_symmetry.space_group_name_H-M   'P 1'
#
loop_
_entity.id
_entity.type
_entity.pdbx_description
1 polymer ?
#
loop_
_entity_poly.entity_id
_entity_poly.type
_entity_poly.pdbx_seq_one_letter_code
_entity_poly.pdbx_strand_id
1 'polypeptide(L)'
;MNILAGRFKGQKIRTIAKASYRPTTSRVRKSIFDMLGDLDGCSVLDLFAGSGILGFEAASRGAVAVTFVDNNRRNVQLIHVNSQILQDQVDLKVVRKECFHYLRVQHEYDIIFADPPYGKFDISKLDRKSTRLNSSHTSI
;
A
#
# COMPACT_ATOMS: atom_id res chain seq x y z
N MET A 1 -1.78 -1.34 -14.91
CA MET A 1 -2.92 -1.58 -14.00
C MET A 1 -3.73 -0.30 -13.84
N ASN A 2 -5.02 -0.43 -13.65
CA ASN A 2 -5.89 0.74 -13.47
C ASN A 2 -6.53 0.74 -12.10
N ILE A 3 -6.78 1.94 -11.56
CA ILE A 3 -7.57 2.11 -10.35
C ILE A 3 -9.01 1.70 -10.66
N LEU A 4 -9.60 0.88 -9.79
CA LEU A 4 -10.89 0.22 -10.06
C LEU A 4 -12.10 1.07 -9.69
N ALA A 5 -12.02 1.88 -8.65
CA ALA A 5 -13.16 2.64 -8.17
C ALA A 5 -12.70 3.91 -7.47
N GLY A 6 -13.66 4.76 -7.09
CA GLY A 6 -13.42 5.98 -6.33
C GLY A 6 -13.10 7.18 -7.19
N ARG A 7 -12.51 8.18 -6.55
CA ARG A 7 -12.20 9.48 -7.13
C ARG A 7 -11.34 9.40 -8.39
N PHE A 8 -10.41 8.46 -8.41
CA PHE A 8 -9.43 8.30 -9.50
C PHE A 8 -9.69 7.06 -10.34
N LYS A 9 -10.93 6.59 -10.37
CA LYS A 9 -11.32 5.41 -11.17
C LYS A 9 -10.83 5.52 -12.61
N GLY A 10 -10.23 4.45 -13.11
CA GLY A 10 -9.72 4.37 -14.48
C GLY A 10 -8.33 4.92 -14.67
N GLN A 11 -7.75 5.59 -13.66
CA GLN A 11 -6.40 6.11 -13.75
C GLN A 11 -5.40 4.97 -13.86
N LYS A 12 -4.50 5.06 -14.83
CA LYS A 12 -3.48 4.05 -15.06
C LYS A 12 -2.33 4.21 -14.09
N ILE A 13 -1.96 3.10 -13.45
CA ILE A 13 -0.78 3.00 -12.59
C ILE A 13 0.30 2.23 -13.36
N ARG A 14 1.46 2.84 -13.52
CA ARG A 14 2.59 2.23 -14.24
C ARG A 14 3.16 1.08 -13.42
N THR A 15 3.61 0.03 -14.12
CA THR A 15 4.26 -1.13 -13.52
C THR A 15 5.59 -1.40 -14.22
N ILE A 16 6.45 -2.20 -13.56
CA ILE A 16 7.73 -2.61 -14.13
C ILE A 16 7.53 -3.98 -14.79
N ALA A 17 7.92 -4.12 -16.07
CA ALA A 17 7.70 -5.33 -16.85
C ALA A 17 8.34 -6.58 -16.25
N LYS A 18 9.51 -6.45 -15.62
CA LYS A 18 10.21 -7.56 -14.95
C LYS A 18 10.35 -7.25 -13.45
N ALA A 19 9.22 -6.98 -12.83
CA ALA A 19 9.20 -6.60 -11.42
C ALA A 19 9.63 -7.77 -10.53
N SER A 20 10.30 -7.44 -9.42
CA SER A 20 10.66 -8.40 -8.39
C SER A 20 9.47 -8.76 -7.49
N TYR A 21 8.35 -8.12 -7.67
CA TYR A 21 7.11 -8.36 -6.92
C TYR A 21 6.06 -9.03 -7.82
N ARG A 22 5.11 -9.71 -7.18
CA ARG A 22 3.96 -10.30 -7.86
C ARG A 22 2.80 -9.31 -7.82
N PRO A 23 2.32 -8.80 -8.97
CA PRO A 23 1.22 -7.85 -8.96
C PRO A 23 -0.07 -8.45 -8.41
N THR A 24 -0.77 -7.68 -7.61
CA THR A 24 -2.11 -8.05 -7.13
C THR A 24 -3.11 -7.88 -8.27
N THR A 25 -3.84 -8.95 -8.61
CA THR A 25 -4.80 -8.90 -9.71
C THR A 25 -5.97 -7.98 -9.41
N SER A 26 -6.66 -7.51 -10.45
CA SER A 26 -7.87 -6.67 -10.32
C SER A 26 -8.95 -7.37 -9.49
N ARG A 27 -9.12 -8.67 -9.71
CA ARG A 27 -10.10 -9.48 -8.98
C ARG A 27 -9.82 -9.52 -7.49
N VAL A 28 -8.56 -9.76 -7.12
CA VAL A 28 -8.14 -9.80 -5.72
C VAL A 28 -8.27 -8.43 -5.08
N ARG A 29 -7.87 -7.37 -5.78
CA ARG A 29 -8.01 -6.00 -5.27
C ARG A 29 -9.48 -5.65 -5.02
N LYS A 30 -10.35 -5.98 -5.96
CA LYS A 30 -11.78 -5.73 -5.79
C LYS A 30 -12.31 -6.43 -4.54
N SER A 31 -11.94 -7.70 -4.34
CA SER A 31 -12.36 -8.46 -3.16
C SER A 31 -11.88 -7.83 -1.87
N ILE A 32 -10.62 -7.40 -1.82
CA ILE A 32 -10.03 -6.77 -0.63
C ILE A 32 -10.83 -5.48 -0.28
N PHE A 33 -11.04 -4.62 -1.25
CA PHE A 33 -11.68 -3.33 -0.99
C PHE A 33 -13.19 -3.45 -0.76
N ASP A 34 -13.85 -4.43 -1.37
CA ASP A 34 -15.25 -4.74 -1.05
C ASP A 34 -15.39 -5.17 0.42
N MET A 35 -14.44 -5.94 0.91
CA MET A 35 -14.43 -6.40 2.30
C MET A 35 -14.14 -5.25 3.28
N LEU A 36 -13.24 -4.34 2.94
CA LEU A 36 -12.88 -3.22 3.79
C LEU A 36 -13.98 -2.16 3.89
N GLY A 37 -14.77 -1.99 2.83
CA GLY A 37 -15.84 -1.01 2.81
C GLY A 37 -15.35 0.43 2.69
N ASP A 38 -15.98 1.35 3.41
CA ASP A 38 -15.70 2.78 3.35
C ASP A 38 -14.35 3.10 3.97
N LEU A 39 -13.51 3.80 3.21
CA LEU A 39 -12.17 4.23 3.65
C LEU A 39 -12.08 5.72 3.94
N ASP A 40 -13.18 6.45 3.91
CA ASP A 40 -13.18 7.89 4.14
C ASP A 40 -12.50 8.25 5.46
N GLY A 41 -11.50 9.13 5.37
CA GLY A 41 -10.76 9.60 6.53
C GLY A 41 -9.69 8.64 7.05
N CYS A 42 -9.50 7.48 6.43
CA CYS A 42 -8.52 6.50 6.89
C CYS A 42 -7.09 6.88 6.53
N SER A 43 -6.16 6.52 7.40
CA SER A 43 -4.73 6.50 7.11
C SER A 43 -4.29 5.08 6.80
N VAL A 44 -3.49 4.93 5.75
CA VAL A 44 -3.13 3.62 5.18
C VAL A 44 -1.62 3.47 5.09
N LEU A 45 -1.13 2.29 5.46
CA LEU A 45 0.26 1.90 5.25
C LEU A 45 0.27 0.75 4.24
N ASP A 46 1.03 0.91 3.16
CA ASP A 46 1.24 -0.10 2.13
C ASP A 46 2.68 -0.61 2.25
N LEU A 47 2.87 -1.70 2.99
CA LEU A 47 4.16 -2.37 3.15
C LEU A 47 4.40 -3.30 1.97
N PHE A 48 5.66 -3.41 1.55
CA PHE A 48 6.03 -4.17 0.34
C PHE A 48 5.25 -3.67 -0.86
N ALA A 49 5.22 -2.37 -1.03
CA ALA A 49 4.25 -1.68 -1.87
C ALA A 49 4.34 -2.01 -3.37
N GLY A 50 5.52 -2.38 -3.87
CA GLY A 50 5.71 -2.70 -5.28
C GLY A 50 5.40 -1.51 -6.18
N SER A 51 4.36 -1.60 -7.01
CA SER A 51 3.89 -0.49 -7.84
C SER A 51 3.09 0.54 -7.05
N GLY A 52 2.67 0.19 -5.84
CA GLY A 52 1.80 1.02 -5.01
C GLY A 52 0.32 0.87 -5.31
N ILE A 53 -0.08 -0.12 -6.11
CA ILE A 53 -1.47 -0.21 -6.57
C ILE A 53 -2.49 -0.31 -5.43
N LEU A 54 -2.18 -1.03 -4.34
CA LEU A 54 -3.09 -1.12 -3.20
C LEU A 54 -3.25 0.23 -2.50
N GLY A 55 -2.15 0.93 -2.25
CA GLY A 55 -2.19 2.25 -1.64
C GLY A 55 -2.89 3.28 -2.52
N PHE A 56 -2.66 3.25 -3.83
CA PHE A 56 -3.34 4.16 -4.76
C PHE A 56 -4.84 3.86 -4.85
N GLU A 57 -5.22 2.59 -4.82
CA GLU A 57 -6.62 2.22 -4.77
C GLU A 57 -7.29 2.74 -3.49
N ALA A 58 -6.61 2.60 -2.34
CA ALA A 58 -7.10 3.14 -1.08
C ALA A 58 -7.27 4.66 -1.13
N ALA A 59 -6.28 5.36 -1.68
CA ALA A 59 -6.36 6.82 -1.87
C ALA A 59 -7.57 7.21 -2.70
N SER A 60 -7.82 6.47 -3.78
CA SER A 60 -8.97 6.71 -4.65
C SER A 60 -10.30 6.49 -3.95
N ARG A 61 -10.36 5.59 -2.99
CA ARG A 61 -11.59 5.22 -2.28
C ARG A 61 -11.82 5.98 -0.98
N GLY A 62 -11.04 7.03 -0.73
CA GLY A 62 -11.31 7.95 0.38
C GLY A 62 -10.24 8.07 1.45
N ALA A 63 -9.17 7.28 1.41
CA ALA A 63 -8.08 7.43 2.36
C ALA A 63 -7.51 8.85 2.28
N VAL A 64 -7.25 9.46 3.43
CA VAL A 64 -6.73 10.83 3.48
C VAL A 64 -5.21 10.88 3.44
N ALA A 65 -4.56 9.79 3.85
CA ALA A 65 -3.11 9.69 3.85
C ALA A 65 -2.70 8.25 3.55
N VAL A 66 -1.70 8.08 2.69
CA VAL A 66 -1.15 6.77 2.36
C VAL A 66 0.36 6.83 2.43
N THR A 67 0.96 5.93 3.18
CA THR A 67 2.41 5.76 3.24
C THR A 67 2.78 4.46 2.53
N PHE A 68 3.66 4.57 1.54
CA PHE A 68 4.20 3.43 0.81
C PHE A 68 5.60 3.13 1.35
N VAL A 69 5.87 1.88 1.69
CA VAL A 69 7.20 1.43 2.13
C VAL A 69 7.65 0.28 1.27
N ASP A 70 8.84 0.40 0.70
CA ASP A 70 9.46 -0.66 -0.07
C ASP A 70 10.98 -0.52 0.03
N ASN A 71 11.67 -1.64 0.03
CA ASN A 71 13.14 -1.66 0.08
C ASN A 71 13.76 -1.44 -1.30
N ASN A 72 13.07 -1.80 -2.36
CA ASN A 72 13.58 -1.79 -3.72
C ASN A 72 13.56 -0.38 -4.30
N ARG A 73 14.75 0.10 -4.71
CA ARG A 73 14.90 1.45 -5.26
C ARG A 73 14.03 1.71 -6.48
N ARG A 74 13.92 0.73 -7.37
CA ARG A 74 13.13 0.87 -8.61
C ARG A 74 11.65 0.97 -8.30
N ASN A 75 11.17 0.19 -7.32
CA ASN A 75 9.78 0.26 -6.88
C ASN A 75 9.48 1.62 -6.28
N VAL A 76 10.35 2.13 -5.42
CA VAL A 76 10.19 3.46 -4.82
C VAL A 76 10.15 4.55 -5.88
N GLN A 77 11.02 4.50 -6.88
CA GLN A 77 11.00 5.45 -7.98
C GLN A 77 9.69 5.39 -8.77
N LEU A 78 9.22 4.17 -9.02
CA LEU A 78 7.94 3.97 -9.72
C LEU A 78 6.76 4.55 -8.94
N ILE A 79 6.73 4.32 -7.63
CA ILE A 79 5.69 4.88 -6.77
C ILE A 79 5.73 6.41 -6.80
N HIS A 80 6.90 7.01 -6.76
CA HIS A 80 7.04 8.46 -6.90
C HIS A 80 6.45 8.96 -8.21
N VAL A 81 6.74 8.28 -9.32
CA VAL A 81 6.18 8.64 -10.63
C VAL A 81 4.65 8.54 -10.60
N ASN A 82 4.13 7.44 -10.09
CA ASN A 82 2.69 7.24 -10.01
C ASN A 82 2.00 8.25 -9.08
N SER A 83 2.66 8.63 -7.99
CA SER A 83 2.10 9.56 -7.01
C SER A 83 1.87 10.97 -7.57
N GLN A 84 2.61 11.34 -8.62
CA GLN A 84 2.44 12.65 -9.28
C GLN A 84 1.00 12.88 -9.75
N ILE A 85 0.29 11.82 -10.05
CA ILE A 85 -1.09 11.88 -10.55
C ILE A 85 -2.06 12.35 -9.45
N LEU A 86 -1.79 11.99 -8.20
CA LEU A 86 -2.72 12.16 -7.08
C LEU A 86 -2.24 13.16 -6.01
N GLN A 87 -1.05 13.70 -6.15
CA GLN A 87 -0.32 14.35 -5.05
C GLN A 87 -1.02 15.56 -4.42
N ASP A 88 -1.82 16.30 -5.19
CA ASP A 88 -2.47 17.50 -4.68
C ASP A 88 -3.78 17.23 -3.95
N GLN A 89 -4.21 15.97 -3.88
CA GLN A 89 -5.53 15.62 -3.37
C GLN A 89 -5.49 14.65 -2.19
N VAL A 90 -4.38 13.97 -2.01
CA VAL A 90 -4.17 12.99 -0.94
C VAL A 90 -2.76 13.16 -0.40
N ASP A 91 -2.58 13.01 0.89
CA ASP A 91 -1.26 13.04 1.50
C ASP A 91 -0.55 11.70 1.23
N LEU A 92 0.38 11.71 0.28
CA LEU A 92 1.13 10.53 -0.14
C LEU A 92 2.57 10.65 0.33
N LYS A 93 3.04 9.63 1.05
CA LYS A 93 4.41 9.55 1.53
C LYS A 93 5.05 8.27 1.01
N VAL A 94 6.27 8.39 0.46
CA VAL A 94 7.01 7.24 -0.07
C VAL A 94 8.31 7.09 0.69
N VAL A 95 8.53 5.91 1.28
CA VAL A 95 9.70 5.64 2.13
C VAL A 95 10.44 4.44 1.57
N ARG A 96 11.72 4.63 1.23
CA ARG A 96 12.59 3.51 0.90
C ARG A 96 13.23 3.00 2.18
N LYS A 97 12.75 1.84 2.65
CA LYS A 97 13.25 1.24 3.88
C LYS A 97 12.90 -0.24 3.89
N GLU A 98 13.69 -1.02 4.62
CA GLU A 98 13.33 -2.40 4.89
C GLU A 98 12.08 -2.41 5.78
N CYS A 99 11.06 -3.20 5.42
CA CYS A 99 9.74 -3.07 6.01
C CYS A 99 9.69 -3.39 7.49
N PHE A 100 10.42 -4.43 7.95
CA PHE A 100 10.47 -4.74 9.37
C PHE A 100 11.17 -3.63 10.16
N HIS A 101 12.15 -3.00 9.55
CA HIS A 101 12.85 -1.88 10.15
C HIS A 101 11.94 -0.68 10.33
N TYR A 102 11.12 -0.41 9.31
CA TYR A 102 10.12 0.65 9.37
C TYR A 102 9.14 0.43 10.53
N LEU A 103 8.71 -0.81 10.72
CA LEU A 103 7.76 -1.18 11.78
C LEU A 103 8.32 -1.09 13.19
N ARG A 104 9.64 -0.97 13.35
CA ARG A 104 10.25 -0.79 14.68
C ARG A 104 9.93 0.57 15.28
N VAL A 105 9.67 1.57 14.46
CA VAL A 105 9.24 2.88 14.91
C VAL A 105 7.73 2.84 15.04
N GLN A 106 7.21 3.34 16.15
CA GLN A 106 5.77 3.33 16.37
C GLN A 106 5.06 4.28 15.41
N HIS A 107 4.12 3.74 14.66
CA HIS A 107 3.28 4.47 13.72
C HIS A 107 1.82 4.09 13.96
N GLU A 108 0.91 5.01 13.69
CA GLU A 108 -0.52 4.73 13.78
C GLU A 108 -1.16 4.77 12.38
N TYR A 109 -1.81 3.69 12.01
CA TYR A 109 -2.53 3.54 10.76
C TYR A 109 -3.85 2.84 11.00
N ASP A 110 -4.87 3.22 10.24
CA ASP A 110 -6.17 2.53 10.32
C ASP A 110 -6.13 1.20 9.58
N ILE A 111 -5.37 1.15 8.47
CA ILE A 111 -5.23 -0.05 7.64
C ILE A 111 -3.78 -0.25 7.28
N ILE A 112 -3.31 -1.50 7.36
CA ILE A 112 -1.98 -1.89 6.91
C ILE A 112 -2.13 -3.01 5.87
N PHE A 113 -1.67 -2.75 4.65
CA PHE A 113 -1.50 -3.78 3.64
C PHE A 113 -0.10 -4.35 3.76
N ALA A 114 0.02 -5.67 3.82
CA ALA A 114 1.30 -6.34 3.91
C ALA A 114 1.27 -7.61 3.07
N ASP A 115 1.81 -7.52 1.86
CA ASP A 115 1.91 -8.63 0.92
C ASP A 115 3.39 -8.85 0.57
N PRO A 116 4.16 -9.52 1.45
CA PRO A 116 5.59 -9.72 1.25
C PRO A 116 5.87 -10.60 0.03
N PRO A 117 7.05 -10.44 -0.60
CA PRO A 117 7.45 -11.32 -1.69
C PRO A 117 7.46 -12.77 -1.23
N TYR A 118 6.92 -13.64 -2.07
CA TYR A 118 6.74 -15.05 -1.78
C TYR A 118 8.04 -15.71 -1.30
N GLY A 119 7.98 -16.41 -0.16
CA GLY A 119 9.06 -17.23 0.37
C GLY A 119 10.24 -16.49 0.98
N LYS A 120 10.21 -15.16 1.04
CA LYS A 120 11.36 -14.38 1.53
C LYS A 120 11.21 -13.84 2.95
N PHE A 121 10.03 -13.89 3.54
CA PHE A 121 9.76 -13.24 4.81
C PHE A 121 9.07 -14.18 5.79
N ASP A 122 9.34 -13.95 7.06
CA ASP A 122 8.62 -14.58 8.14
C ASP A 122 7.38 -13.75 8.47
N ILE A 123 6.23 -14.18 7.97
CA ILE A 123 4.96 -13.49 8.13
C ILE A 123 4.56 -13.37 9.60
N SER A 124 4.94 -14.34 10.43
CA SER A 124 4.63 -14.28 11.86
C SER A 124 5.27 -13.08 12.56
N LYS A 125 6.47 -12.69 12.12
CA LYS A 125 7.13 -11.47 12.62
C LYS A 125 6.39 -10.22 12.21
N LEU A 126 5.93 -10.18 10.98
CA LEU A 126 5.16 -9.04 10.46
C LEU A 126 3.86 -8.87 11.25
N ASP A 127 3.11 -9.94 11.43
CA ASP A 127 1.84 -9.91 12.16
C ASP A 127 2.02 -9.41 13.59
N ARG A 128 3.04 -9.88 14.30
CA ARG A 128 3.32 -9.44 15.67
C ARG A 128 3.62 -7.94 15.74
N LYS A 129 4.38 -7.43 14.77
CA LYS A 129 4.73 -6.01 14.73
C LYS A 129 3.53 -5.15 14.36
N SER A 130 2.74 -5.60 13.40
CA SER A 130 1.51 -4.91 13.00
C SER A 130 0.54 -4.79 14.18
N THR A 131 0.38 -5.83 14.97
CA THR A 131 -0.48 -5.84 16.14
C THR A 131 -0.05 -4.79 17.17
N ARG A 132 1.24 -4.49 17.27
CA ARG A 132 1.77 -3.49 18.20
C ARG A 132 1.55 -2.05 17.76
N LEU A 133 1.32 -1.82 16.47
CA LEU A 133 1.17 -0.47 15.94
C LEU A 133 -0.15 0.17 16.35
N ASN A 134 -1.23 -0.55 16.22
CA ASN A 134 -2.55 -0.06 16.55
C ASN A 134 -3.52 -1.23 16.66
N SER A 135 -4.13 -1.42 17.81
CA SER A 135 -5.07 -2.51 18.06
C SER A 135 -6.37 -2.42 17.25
N SER A 136 -6.69 -1.24 16.69
CA SER A 136 -7.92 -1.03 15.94
C SER A 136 -7.74 -1.21 14.42
N HIS A 137 -6.51 -1.33 13.93
CA HIS A 137 -6.27 -1.45 12.51
C HIS A 137 -6.48 -2.86 11.97
N THR A 138 -6.67 -2.97 10.65
CA THR A 138 -6.77 -4.24 9.94
C THR A 138 -5.49 -4.47 9.14
N SER A 139 -4.89 -5.65 9.30
CA SER A 139 -3.72 -6.08 8.52
C SER A 139 -4.16 -6.99 7.38
N ILE A 140 -3.63 -6.73 6.20
CA ILE A 140 -3.90 -7.51 5.00
C ILE A 140 -2.60 -7.83 4.27
#